data_444e200924e295b7150f5d2708379d09
#
_entry.id   444e200924e295b7150f5d2708379d09
#
_cell.length_a   1.000
_cell.length_b   1.000
_cell.length_c   1.000
_cell.angle_alpha   90.00
_cell.angle_beta   90.00
_cell.angle_gamma   90.00
#
_symmetry.space_group_name_H-M   'P 1'
#
loop_
_entity.id
_entity.type
_entity.pdbx_description
1 polymer ?
#
loop_
_entity_poly.entity_id
_entity_poly.type
_entity_poly.pdbx_seq_one_letter_code
_entity_poly.pdbx_strand_id
1 'polypeptide(L)'
;MKKTGNSILNKAKYSNNTDEWYTDYKTIEKEVIHYESQFNGKKILCNCDDPYESAFAKYFLKNFNKLKLKKLVCISYSKSVMHINRDDKGLILVVENIPSELCNTTSDEAISEYLQESRSIYKLKGDGDFRSEECLEYLVDSDIIVTNPPFSKFIELFSLINKYNKKYLLISNQNAVTYKEIFPYIKNNLAFAGYHFGDMAFKVPSDTEPRKTRFWIDENGQKWRSLGNA
;
A
#
# COMPACT_ATOMS: atom_id res chain seq x y z
N MET A 1 -29.28 -23.31 -3.77
CA MET A 1 -28.04 -23.26 -2.97
C MET A 1 -28.13 -22.15 -1.95
N LYS A 2 -28.20 -22.46 -0.65
CA LYS A 2 -28.20 -21.46 0.43
C LYS A 2 -26.80 -20.80 0.48
N LYS A 3 -26.74 -19.49 0.22
CA LYS A 3 -25.52 -18.71 0.47
C LYS A 3 -25.20 -18.77 1.96
N THR A 4 -24.08 -19.34 2.30
CA THR A 4 -23.59 -19.45 3.68
C THR A 4 -23.45 -18.05 4.29
N GLY A 5 -23.90 -17.86 5.53
CA GLY A 5 -24.00 -16.57 6.24
C GLY A 5 -22.71 -15.74 6.31
N ASN A 6 -21.54 -16.35 6.09
CA ASN A 6 -20.25 -15.66 6.05
C ASN A 6 -20.08 -14.68 4.87
N SER A 7 -20.72 -14.93 3.70
CA SER A 7 -20.58 -14.03 2.54
C SER A 7 -21.36 -12.71 2.73
N ILE A 8 -22.48 -12.77 3.49
CA ILE A 8 -23.32 -11.58 3.79
C ILE A 8 -22.67 -10.74 4.89
N LEU A 9 -22.09 -11.39 5.92
CA LEU A 9 -21.36 -10.72 6.98
C LEU A 9 -20.07 -10.05 6.45
N ASN A 10 -19.38 -10.65 5.50
CA ASN A 10 -18.23 -10.03 4.87
C ASN A 10 -18.61 -8.83 3.98
N LYS A 11 -19.70 -8.92 3.18
CA LYS A 11 -20.19 -7.76 2.41
C LYS A 11 -20.62 -6.60 3.32
N ALA A 12 -21.31 -6.86 4.42
CA ALA A 12 -21.68 -5.83 5.40
C ALA A 12 -20.46 -5.25 6.14
N LYS A 13 -19.39 -6.04 6.31
CA LYS A 13 -18.15 -5.62 6.98
C LYS A 13 -17.35 -4.62 6.15
N TYR A 14 -17.43 -4.68 4.82
CA TYR A 14 -16.68 -3.84 3.87
C TYR A 14 -17.54 -2.76 3.19
N SER A 15 -18.86 -2.76 3.40
CA SER A 15 -19.77 -1.76 2.80
C SER A 15 -19.66 -0.36 3.40
N ASN A 16 -18.96 -0.18 4.52
CA ASN A 16 -18.85 1.07 5.26
C ASN A 16 -17.44 1.67 5.16
N ASN A 17 -16.86 1.81 3.97
CA ASN A 17 -15.61 2.57 3.74
C ASN A 17 -14.43 2.27 4.70
N THR A 18 -14.33 1.07 5.27
CA THR A 18 -13.30 0.67 6.24
C THR A 18 -12.27 -0.27 5.64
N ASP A 19 -12.08 -0.21 4.34
CA ASP A 19 -11.32 -1.20 3.57
C ASP A 19 -9.87 -0.79 3.30
N GLU A 20 -9.58 0.50 3.43
CA GLU A 20 -8.25 1.07 3.20
C GLU A 20 -7.79 1.82 4.45
N TRP A 21 -6.62 1.46 4.98
CA TRP A 21 -6.00 2.11 6.12
C TRP A 21 -4.51 2.26 5.90
N TYR A 22 -3.94 3.38 6.36
CA TYR A 22 -2.50 3.57 6.29
C TYR A 22 -1.78 2.86 7.43
N THR A 23 -0.78 2.09 7.08
CA THR A 23 0.10 1.41 8.04
C THR A 23 1.07 2.41 8.66
N ASP A 24 1.43 2.18 9.93
CA ASP A 24 2.49 2.94 10.60
C ASP A 24 3.85 2.78 9.90
N TYR A 25 4.59 3.90 9.80
CA TYR A 25 5.90 3.93 9.12
C TYR A 25 6.90 2.95 9.74
N LYS A 26 6.98 2.89 11.08
CA LYS A 26 7.91 1.99 11.79
C LYS A 26 7.61 0.52 11.52
N THR A 27 6.36 0.17 11.34
CA THR A 27 5.94 -1.19 10.98
C THR A 27 6.40 -1.54 9.57
N ILE A 28 6.24 -0.61 8.62
CA ILE A 28 6.74 -0.79 7.25
C ILE A 28 8.26 -0.89 7.22
N GLU A 29 8.95 0.00 7.91
CA GLU A 29 10.41 0.01 7.96
C GLU A 29 10.98 -1.30 8.51
N LYS A 30 10.41 -1.81 9.62
CA LYS A 30 10.83 -3.09 10.22
C LYS A 30 10.69 -4.27 9.26
N GLU A 31 9.65 -4.28 8.44
CA GLU A 31 9.44 -5.35 7.47
C GLU A 31 10.35 -5.18 6.24
N VAL A 32 10.33 -3.99 5.64
CA VAL A 32 10.96 -3.74 4.34
C VAL A 32 12.49 -3.85 4.40
N ILE A 33 13.10 -3.57 5.56
CA ILE A 33 14.55 -3.68 5.76
C ILE A 33 15.10 -5.09 5.45
N HIS A 34 14.30 -6.13 5.64
CA HIS A 34 14.69 -7.51 5.35
C HIS A 34 14.82 -7.80 3.85
N TYR A 35 14.27 -6.94 3.00
CA TYR A 35 14.22 -7.11 1.55
C TYR A 35 15.04 -6.08 0.78
N GLU A 36 15.78 -5.19 1.45
CA GLU A 36 16.52 -4.08 0.82
C GLU A 36 17.38 -4.53 -0.35
N SER A 37 18.07 -5.67 -0.24
CA SER A 37 18.89 -6.23 -1.32
C SER A 37 18.09 -6.58 -2.58
N GLN A 38 16.81 -6.90 -2.45
CA GLN A 38 15.93 -7.22 -3.57
C GLN A 38 15.52 -5.98 -4.36
N PHE A 39 15.52 -4.81 -3.72
CA PHE A 39 15.12 -3.54 -4.35
C PHE A 39 16.26 -2.87 -5.12
N ASN A 40 17.51 -3.29 -4.92
CA ASN A 40 18.66 -2.65 -5.53
C ASN A 40 18.54 -2.60 -7.07
N GLY A 41 18.56 -1.38 -7.61
CA GLY A 41 18.47 -1.13 -9.05
C GLY A 41 17.12 -1.47 -9.68
N LYS A 42 16.02 -1.49 -8.90
CA LYS A 42 14.69 -1.88 -9.34
C LYS A 42 13.76 -0.69 -9.53
N LYS A 43 12.73 -0.92 -10.33
CA LYS A 43 11.56 -0.06 -10.47
C LYS A 43 10.48 -0.58 -9.53
N ILE A 44 10.08 0.23 -8.57
CA ILE A 44 9.08 -0.10 -7.54
C ILE A 44 7.75 0.56 -7.89
N LEU A 45 6.67 -0.19 -7.76
CA LEU A 45 5.30 0.33 -7.87
C LEU A 45 4.53 0.08 -6.58
N CYS A 46 3.99 1.16 -6.02
CA CYS A 46 3.04 1.18 -4.91
C CYS A 46 1.67 1.59 -5.45
N ASN A 47 0.89 0.64 -5.97
CA ASN A 47 -0.29 0.93 -6.78
C ASN A 47 -1.62 1.09 -6.01
N CYS A 48 -1.56 1.11 -4.69
CA CYS A 48 -2.68 1.43 -3.80
C CYS A 48 -2.22 2.35 -2.67
N ASP A 49 -1.28 3.25 -2.95
CA ASP A 49 -0.60 4.03 -1.93
C ASP A 49 -0.58 5.51 -2.31
N ASP A 50 -1.17 6.33 -1.45
CA ASP A 50 -1.19 7.78 -1.63
C ASP A 50 0.24 8.35 -1.58
N PRO A 51 0.64 9.20 -2.54
CA PRO A 51 1.98 9.80 -2.59
C PRO A 51 2.43 10.54 -1.34
N TYR A 52 1.50 11.15 -0.61
CA TYR A 52 1.81 11.97 0.57
C TYR A 52 1.69 11.19 1.89
N GLU A 53 0.71 10.30 1.98
CA GLU A 53 0.34 9.69 3.25
C GLU A 53 0.90 8.28 3.45
N SER A 54 1.15 7.55 2.36
CA SER A 54 1.57 6.16 2.45
C SER A 54 2.94 6.00 3.10
N ALA A 55 3.03 5.09 4.06
CA ALA A 55 4.29 4.71 4.69
C ALA A 55 5.25 4.03 3.70
N PHE A 56 4.76 3.30 2.70
CA PHE A 56 5.60 2.76 1.63
C PHE A 56 6.18 3.86 0.75
N ALA A 57 5.37 4.85 0.34
CA ALA A 57 5.86 5.99 -0.43
C ALA A 57 6.98 6.70 0.33
N LYS A 58 6.74 7.05 1.61
CA LYS A 58 7.73 7.69 2.49
C LYS A 58 9.00 6.85 2.65
N TYR A 59 8.87 5.54 2.86
CA TYR A 59 10.02 4.65 3.00
C TYR A 59 10.91 4.65 1.76
N PHE A 60 10.32 4.44 0.58
CA PHE A 60 11.07 4.39 -0.66
C PHE A 60 11.64 5.74 -1.08
N LEU A 61 10.97 6.85 -0.80
CA LEU A 61 11.52 8.19 -1.01
C LEU A 61 12.77 8.42 -0.14
N LYS A 62 12.68 8.16 1.17
CA LYS A 62 13.81 8.32 2.11
C LYS A 62 15.01 7.44 1.76
N ASN A 63 14.76 6.25 1.24
CA ASN A 63 15.79 5.27 0.94
C ASN A 63 16.12 5.13 -0.57
N PHE A 64 15.61 6.03 -1.42
CA PHE A 64 15.72 5.92 -2.88
C PHE A 64 17.16 5.73 -3.35
N ASN A 65 18.07 6.61 -2.93
CA ASN A 65 19.48 6.56 -3.31
C ASN A 65 20.23 5.41 -2.60
N LYS A 66 19.93 5.12 -1.33
CA LYS A 66 20.50 3.99 -0.58
C LYS A 66 20.19 2.67 -1.29
N LEU A 67 18.95 2.49 -1.73
CA LEU A 67 18.48 1.30 -2.44
C LEU A 67 18.85 1.34 -3.94
N LYS A 68 19.43 2.44 -4.44
CA LYS A 68 19.75 2.67 -5.84
C LYS A 68 18.57 2.39 -6.77
N LEU A 69 17.37 2.82 -6.37
CA LEU A 69 16.16 2.60 -7.16
C LEU A 69 16.30 3.25 -8.53
N LYS A 70 15.79 2.60 -9.55
CA LYS A 70 15.70 3.17 -10.90
C LYS A 70 14.46 4.03 -11.06
N LYS A 71 13.38 3.67 -10.36
CA LYS A 71 12.10 4.37 -10.45
C LYS A 71 11.24 4.00 -9.25
N LEU A 72 10.53 4.99 -8.73
CA LEU A 72 9.45 4.81 -7.77
C LEU A 72 8.18 5.37 -8.36
N VAL A 73 7.11 4.59 -8.36
CA VAL A 73 5.76 5.03 -8.73
C VAL A 73 4.83 4.73 -7.58
N CYS A 74 4.05 5.73 -7.14
CA CYS A 74 2.98 5.53 -6.17
C CYS A 74 1.67 6.04 -6.77
N ILE A 75 0.59 5.28 -6.66
CA ILE A 75 -0.71 5.59 -7.24
C ILE A 75 -1.77 5.54 -6.14
N SER A 76 -2.52 6.64 -5.99
CA SER A 76 -3.70 6.68 -5.12
C SER A 76 -4.97 6.47 -5.92
N TYR A 77 -5.95 5.84 -5.28
CA TYR A 77 -7.30 5.69 -5.82
C TYR A 77 -8.17 6.86 -5.37
N SER A 78 -8.78 7.60 -6.31
CA SER A 78 -9.53 8.83 -6.01
C SER A 78 -10.75 8.61 -5.11
N LYS A 79 -11.33 7.41 -5.14
CA LYS A 79 -12.48 7.03 -4.31
C LYS A 79 -12.07 6.39 -2.99
N SER A 80 -10.77 6.37 -2.67
CA SER A 80 -10.28 5.98 -1.34
C SER A 80 -10.82 6.96 -0.29
N VAL A 81 -11.27 6.42 0.83
CA VAL A 81 -11.72 7.23 1.97
C VAL A 81 -10.59 8.05 2.60
N MET A 82 -9.37 7.65 2.33
CA MET A 82 -8.16 8.31 2.83
C MET A 82 -7.64 9.38 1.86
N HIS A 83 -8.26 9.53 0.67
CA HIS A 83 -7.85 10.51 -0.31
C HIS A 83 -8.20 11.94 0.16
N ILE A 84 -7.17 12.76 0.39
CA ILE A 84 -7.32 14.12 0.95
C ILE A 84 -7.99 15.06 -0.06
N ASN A 85 -7.64 14.93 -1.32
CA ASN A 85 -8.23 15.72 -2.41
C ASN A 85 -9.41 14.95 -3.00
N ARG A 86 -10.62 15.31 -2.66
CA ARG A 86 -11.88 14.72 -3.15
C ARG A 86 -12.14 14.99 -4.66
N ASP A 87 -11.10 14.80 -5.46
CA ASP A 87 -11.18 14.88 -6.92
C ASP A 87 -11.53 13.48 -7.48
N ASP A 88 -12.19 13.42 -8.61
CA ASP A 88 -12.55 12.16 -9.28
C ASP A 88 -11.34 11.46 -9.93
N LYS A 89 -10.17 12.07 -9.89
CA LYS A 89 -8.93 11.56 -10.50
C LYS A 89 -7.96 11.05 -9.44
N GLY A 90 -7.32 9.93 -9.74
CA GLY A 90 -6.21 9.42 -8.94
C GLY A 90 -4.99 10.34 -9.02
N LEU A 91 -4.17 10.32 -7.97
CA LEU A 91 -2.85 10.95 -7.98
C LEU A 91 -1.78 9.92 -8.29
N ILE A 92 -0.76 10.34 -9.00
CA ILE A 92 0.42 9.53 -9.25
C ILE A 92 1.68 10.32 -8.91
N LEU A 93 2.60 9.67 -8.20
CA LEU A 93 3.98 10.09 -8.01
C LEU A 93 4.87 9.28 -8.94
N VAL A 94 5.74 9.95 -9.68
CA VAL A 94 6.79 9.29 -10.46
C VAL A 94 8.13 9.94 -10.13
N VAL A 95 9.06 9.15 -9.61
CA VAL A 95 10.42 9.60 -9.26
C VAL A 95 11.45 8.68 -9.88
N GLU A 96 12.40 9.27 -10.61
CA GLU A 96 13.54 8.57 -11.20
C GLU A 96 14.89 9.09 -10.66
N ASN A 97 14.86 10.21 -9.95
CA ASN A 97 16.02 10.79 -9.29
C ASN A 97 15.59 11.61 -8.06
N ILE A 98 16.35 11.54 -6.99
CA ILE A 98 16.15 12.34 -5.78
C ILE A 98 17.48 12.99 -5.41
N PRO A 99 17.51 14.32 -5.08
CA PRO A 99 18.69 14.97 -4.56
C PRO A 99 19.24 14.27 -3.32
N SER A 100 20.58 14.18 -3.22
CA SER A 100 21.24 13.47 -2.11
C SER A 100 20.94 14.07 -0.74
N GLU A 101 20.68 15.37 -0.68
CA GLU A 101 20.33 16.07 0.55
C GLU A 101 19.01 15.55 1.14
N LEU A 102 18.07 15.17 0.28
CA LEU A 102 16.76 14.67 0.69
C LEU A 102 16.82 13.25 1.26
N CYS A 103 17.73 12.43 0.74
CA CYS A 103 17.88 11.04 1.19
C CYS A 103 18.44 10.89 2.61
N ASN A 104 19.02 11.95 3.15
CA ASN A 104 19.55 11.97 4.51
C ASN A 104 18.58 12.64 5.52
N THR A 105 17.42 13.12 5.04
CA THR A 105 16.43 13.72 5.93
C THR A 105 15.47 12.66 6.48
N THR A 106 15.17 12.77 7.76
CA THR A 106 14.11 12.02 8.42
C THR A 106 12.79 12.81 8.49
N SER A 107 12.81 14.07 8.04
CA SER A 107 11.66 14.97 8.11
C SER A 107 10.64 14.68 7.01
N ASP A 108 9.39 14.46 7.42
CA ASP A 108 8.27 14.31 6.50
C ASP A 108 7.93 15.65 5.80
N GLU A 109 8.24 16.77 6.46
CA GLU A 109 8.06 18.11 5.90
C GLU A 109 8.98 18.34 4.69
N ALA A 110 10.27 17.98 4.81
CA ALA A 110 11.23 18.13 3.70
C ALA A 110 10.84 17.26 2.49
N ILE A 111 10.30 16.06 2.73
CA ILE A 111 9.78 15.21 1.65
C ILE A 111 8.57 15.88 1.00
N SER A 112 7.63 16.39 1.79
CA SER A 112 6.43 17.04 1.29
C SER A 112 6.75 18.28 0.46
N GLU A 113 7.71 19.09 0.91
CA GLU A 113 8.20 20.26 0.20
C GLU A 113 8.82 19.88 -1.16
N TYR A 114 9.72 18.89 -1.15
CA TYR A 114 10.30 18.35 -2.39
C TYR A 114 9.23 17.85 -3.38
N LEU A 115 8.24 17.12 -2.90
CA LEU A 115 7.18 16.58 -3.76
C LEU A 115 6.33 17.69 -4.38
N GLN A 116 6.12 18.80 -3.67
CA GLN A 116 5.42 19.97 -4.20
C GLN A 116 6.26 20.73 -5.23
N GLU A 117 7.55 20.93 -4.98
CA GLU A 117 8.44 21.67 -5.86
C GLU A 117 8.83 20.91 -7.13
N SER A 118 9.08 19.61 -7.01
CA SER A 118 9.60 18.78 -8.11
C SER A 118 8.59 18.50 -9.22
N ARG A 119 7.30 18.81 -9.01
CA ARG A 119 6.19 18.42 -9.90
C ARG A 119 6.15 16.93 -10.23
N SER A 120 6.69 16.11 -9.32
CA SER A 120 6.72 14.65 -9.47
C SER A 120 5.35 14.02 -9.23
N ILE A 121 4.39 14.78 -8.66
CA ILE A 121 3.01 14.34 -8.44
C ILE A 121 2.09 15.04 -9.44
N TYR A 122 1.28 14.25 -10.12
CA TYR A 122 0.27 14.75 -11.05
C TYR A 122 -0.99 13.88 -11.02
N LYS A 123 -2.06 14.37 -11.68
CA LYS A 123 -3.33 13.65 -11.77
C LYS A 123 -3.29 12.64 -12.91
N LEU A 124 -3.79 11.45 -12.65
CA LEU A 124 -4.09 10.47 -13.70
C LEU A 124 -5.25 10.96 -14.60
N LYS A 125 -5.41 10.35 -15.75
CA LYS A 125 -6.60 10.54 -16.59
C LYS A 125 -7.83 9.92 -15.92
N GLY A 126 -7.66 8.73 -15.33
CA GLY A 126 -8.66 7.96 -14.62
C GLY A 126 -8.63 8.15 -13.10
N ASP A 127 -9.35 7.29 -12.41
CA ASP A 127 -9.54 7.34 -10.95
C ASP A 127 -8.42 6.65 -10.15
N GLY A 128 -7.41 6.05 -10.82
CA GLY A 128 -6.32 5.34 -10.16
C GLY A 128 -6.64 3.88 -9.80
N ASP A 129 -7.72 3.33 -10.31
CA ASP A 129 -8.00 1.89 -10.14
C ASP A 129 -6.86 1.07 -10.75
N PHE A 130 -6.25 0.21 -9.95
CA PHE A 130 -5.11 -0.62 -10.37
C PHE A 130 -5.42 -1.56 -11.56
N ARG A 131 -6.70 -1.74 -11.90
CA ARG A 131 -7.17 -2.56 -13.04
C ARG A 131 -7.30 -1.76 -14.33
N SER A 132 -7.25 -0.43 -14.27
CA SER A 132 -7.35 0.43 -15.46
C SER A 132 -6.15 0.23 -16.39
N GLU A 133 -6.34 0.45 -17.69
CA GLU A 133 -5.25 0.37 -18.66
C GLU A 133 -4.08 1.29 -18.31
N GLU A 134 -4.38 2.51 -17.86
CA GLU A 134 -3.37 3.47 -17.43
C GLU A 134 -2.52 2.94 -16.27
N CYS A 135 -3.14 2.32 -15.25
CA CYS A 135 -2.40 1.75 -14.12
C CYS A 135 -1.66 0.45 -14.48
N LEU A 136 -2.19 -0.31 -15.44
CA LEU A 136 -1.54 -1.52 -15.93
C LEU A 136 -0.23 -1.22 -16.67
N GLU A 137 -0.11 -0.08 -17.36
CA GLU A 137 1.15 0.34 -17.98
C GLU A 137 2.28 0.46 -16.94
N TYR A 138 2.00 1.08 -15.79
CA TYR A 138 2.96 1.17 -14.68
C TYR A 138 3.27 -0.19 -14.05
N LEU A 139 2.27 -1.08 -13.95
CA LEU A 139 2.48 -2.43 -13.46
C LEU A 139 3.40 -3.22 -14.40
N VAL A 140 3.19 -3.10 -15.70
CA VAL A 140 4.05 -3.77 -16.71
C VAL A 140 5.47 -3.22 -16.70
N ASP A 141 5.65 -1.90 -16.53
CA ASP A 141 6.98 -1.26 -16.46
C ASP A 141 7.75 -1.57 -15.17
N SER A 142 7.06 -1.93 -14.08
CA SER A 142 7.70 -2.16 -12.78
C SER A 142 8.37 -3.54 -12.67
N ASP A 143 9.34 -3.65 -11.75
CA ASP A 143 9.99 -4.92 -11.38
C ASP A 143 9.31 -5.56 -10.16
N ILE A 144 8.95 -4.74 -9.18
CA ILE A 144 8.42 -5.20 -7.89
C ILE A 144 7.22 -4.33 -7.49
N ILE A 145 6.13 -4.98 -7.10
CA ILE A 145 4.94 -4.34 -6.54
C ILE A 145 5.04 -4.37 -5.01
N VAL A 146 4.99 -3.20 -4.37
CA VAL A 146 5.02 -3.10 -2.90
C VAL A 146 3.86 -2.21 -2.48
N THR A 147 2.83 -2.78 -1.86
CA THR A 147 1.62 -2.00 -1.60
C THR A 147 0.78 -2.57 -0.46
N ASN A 148 -0.05 -1.69 0.11
CA ASN A 148 -1.10 -2.03 1.05
C ASN A 148 -2.47 -1.95 0.33
N PRO A 149 -2.93 -3.03 -0.31
CA PRO A 149 -4.16 -2.99 -1.10
C PRO A 149 -5.40 -2.97 -0.20
N PRO A 150 -6.53 -2.45 -0.71
CA PRO A 150 -7.83 -2.65 -0.07
C PRO A 150 -8.07 -4.14 0.19
N PHE A 151 -8.42 -4.51 1.41
CA PHE A 151 -8.56 -5.94 1.77
C PHE A 151 -9.60 -6.67 0.94
N SER A 152 -10.66 -5.98 0.51
CA SER A 152 -11.69 -6.54 -0.38
C SER A 152 -11.16 -6.84 -1.78
N LYS A 153 -10.10 -6.18 -2.21
CA LYS A 153 -9.49 -6.27 -3.53
C LYS A 153 -8.19 -7.07 -3.57
N PHE A 154 -7.75 -7.55 -2.42
CA PHE A 154 -6.48 -8.25 -2.29
C PHE A 154 -6.32 -9.42 -3.27
N ILE A 155 -7.34 -10.29 -3.41
CA ILE A 155 -7.30 -11.45 -4.31
C ILE A 155 -7.21 -11.00 -5.77
N GLU A 156 -7.96 -9.95 -6.15
CA GLU A 156 -7.94 -9.41 -7.51
C GLU A 156 -6.54 -8.88 -7.85
N LEU A 157 -5.93 -8.09 -6.95
CA LEU A 157 -4.59 -7.56 -7.14
C LEU A 157 -3.53 -8.68 -7.17
N PHE A 158 -3.60 -9.63 -6.24
CA PHE A 158 -2.69 -10.79 -6.21
C PHE A 158 -2.72 -11.57 -7.53
N SER A 159 -3.92 -11.82 -8.04
CA SER A 159 -4.09 -12.53 -9.32
C SER A 159 -3.52 -11.74 -10.49
N LEU A 160 -3.72 -10.41 -10.49
CA LEU A 160 -3.19 -9.52 -11.51
C LEU A 160 -1.65 -9.49 -11.52
N ILE A 161 -1.03 -9.34 -10.36
CA ILE A 161 0.43 -9.32 -10.18
C ILE A 161 1.04 -10.62 -10.71
N ASN A 162 0.45 -11.76 -10.36
CA ASN A 162 0.93 -13.06 -10.82
C ASN A 162 0.71 -13.27 -12.32
N LYS A 163 -0.41 -12.79 -12.89
CA LYS A 163 -0.66 -12.79 -14.34
C LYS A 163 0.48 -12.11 -15.12
N TYR A 164 1.03 -11.03 -14.58
CA TYR A 164 2.15 -10.29 -15.19
C TYR A 164 3.52 -10.75 -14.70
N ASN A 165 3.57 -11.83 -13.92
CA ASN A 165 4.81 -12.42 -13.39
C ASN A 165 5.71 -11.41 -12.66
N LYS A 166 5.11 -10.56 -11.81
CA LYS A 166 5.82 -9.56 -11.03
C LYS A 166 6.17 -10.08 -9.64
N LYS A 167 7.31 -9.64 -9.10
CA LYS A 167 7.62 -9.83 -7.68
C LYS A 167 6.74 -8.89 -6.84
N TYR A 168 6.49 -9.25 -5.59
CA TYR A 168 5.63 -8.44 -4.74
C TYR A 168 5.98 -8.56 -3.25
N LEU A 169 5.62 -7.51 -2.51
CA LEU A 169 5.50 -7.44 -1.07
C LEU A 169 4.15 -6.77 -0.74
N LEU A 170 3.21 -7.51 -0.19
CA LEU A 170 1.83 -7.06 0.01
C LEU A 170 1.42 -7.18 1.47
N ILE A 171 0.75 -6.15 1.99
CA ILE A 171 0.06 -6.26 3.28
C ILE A 171 -1.26 -7.00 3.06
N SER A 172 -1.54 -7.97 3.92
CA SER A 172 -2.79 -8.73 3.85
C SER A 172 -3.22 -9.21 5.23
N ASN A 173 -4.44 -9.73 5.31
CA ASN A 173 -4.87 -10.48 6.47
C ASN A 173 -4.10 -11.81 6.55
N GLN A 174 -3.67 -12.24 7.74
CA GLN A 174 -2.98 -13.52 7.97
C GLN A 174 -3.72 -14.73 7.38
N ASN A 175 -5.06 -14.71 7.39
CA ASN A 175 -5.85 -15.76 6.79
C ASN A 175 -5.71 -15.85 5.26
N ALA A 176 -5.09 -14.87 4.60
CA ALA A 176 -4.87 -14.90 3.16
C ALA A 176 -4.09 -16.14 2.71
N VAL A 177 -3.19 -16.66 3.56
CA VAL A 177 -2.44 -17.90 3.28
C VAL A 177 -3.34 -19.11 3.05
N THR A 178 -4.58 -19.07 3.54
CA THR A 178 -5.57 -20.16 3.40
C THR A 178 -6.53 -19.96 2.23
N TYR A 179 -6.46 -18.83 1.51
CA TYR A 179 -7.34 -18.57 0.38
C TYR A 179 -7.00 -19.50 -0.79
N LYS A 180 -8.02 -20.01 -1.45
CA LYS A 180 -7.86 -20.98 -2.55
C LYS A 180 -7.02 -20.43 -3.73
N GLU A 181 -7.02 -19.12 -3.92
CA GLU A 181 -6.24 -18.42 -4.95
C GLU A 181 -4.77 -18.28 -4.56
N ILE A 182 -4.44 -18.28 -3.25
CA ILE A 182 -3.11 -17.99 -2.71
C ILE A 182 -2.41 -19.27 -2.26
N PHE A 183 -3.13 -20.17 -1.61
CA PHE A 183 -2.56 -21.40 -1.06
C PHE A 183 -1.70 -22.21 -2.05
N PRO A 184 -2.06 -22.35 -3.35
CA PRO A 184 -1.20 -23.03 -4.31
C PRO A 184 0.19 -22.40 -4.47
N TYR A 185 0.29 -21.08 -4.38
CA TYR A 185 1.58 -20.36 -4.44
C TYR A 185 2.42 -20.63 -3.21
N ILE A 186 1.81 -20.63 -2.00
CA ILE A 186 2.50 -20.98 -0.75
C ILE A 186 3.00 -22.43 -0.81
N LYS A 187 2.12 -23.38 -1.20
CA LYS A 187 2.45 -24.80 -1.31
C LYS A 187 3.61 -25.08 -2.27
N ASN A 188 3.72 -24.30 -3.34
CA ASN A 188 4.75 -24.47 -4.36
C ASN A 188 5.99 -23.58 -4.13
N ASN A 189 6.12 -22.95 -2.96
CA ASN A 189 7.22 -22.03 -2.62
C ASN A 189 7.34 -20.83 -3.60
N LEU A 190 6.24 -20.35 -4.13
CA LEU A 190 6.16 -19.17 -5.01
C LEU A 190 5.72 -17.92 -4.25
N ALA A 191 5.17 -18.08 -3.05
CA ALA A 191 4.82 -17.02 -2.12
C ALA A 191 5.19 -17.42 -0.70
N PHE A 192 5.53 -16.44 0.13
CA PHE A 192 5.95 -16.64 1.51
C PHE A 192 5.25 -15.62 2.40
N ALA A 193 5.01 -15.98 3.66
CA ALA A 193 4.67 -14.99 4.68
C ALA A 193 5.87 -14.07 4.95
N GLY A 194 5.61 -12.81 5.27
CA GLY A 194 6.65 -11.85 5.65
C GLY A 194 7.29 -12.17 7.00
N TYR A 195 8.27 -11.36 7.38
CA TYR A 195 8.92 -11.45 8.70
C TYR A 195 7.99 -10.98 9.82
N HIS A 196 7.19 -9.95 9.53
CA HIS A 196 6.24 -9.43 10.50
C HIS A 196 4.91 -10.17 10.43
N PHE A 197 4.60 -10.89 11.49
CA PHE A 197 3.38 -11.66 11.63
C PHE A 197 2.72 -11.30 12.95
N GLY A 198 1.56 -10.64 12.93
CA GLY A 198 0.89 -10.25 14.16
C GLY A 198 0.02 -9.00 14.05
N ASP A 199 -0.17 -8.34 15.18
CA ASP A 199 -0.98 -7.13 15.28
C ASP A 199 -0.30 -5.98 14.53
N MET A 200 -0.98 -5.40 13.55
CA MET A 200 -0.57 -4.18 12.86
C MET A 200 -1.46 -3.01 13.27
N ALA A 201 -0.84 -1.85 13.44
CA ALA A 201 -1.53 -0.59 13.68
C ALA A 201 -1.80 0.14 12.36
N PHE A 202 -3.03 0.63 12.21
CA PHE A 202 -3.46 1.38 11.05
C PHE A 202 -4.03 2.73 11.47
N LYS A 203 -3.61 3.78 10.78
CA LYS A 203 -4.23 5.10 10.83
C LYS A 203 -5.62 4.99 10.20
N VAL A 204 -6.63 5.46 10.90
CA VAL A 204 -8.02 5.41 10.45
C VAL A 204 -8.65 6.81 10.47
N PRO A 205 -9.68 7.07 9.63
CA PRO A 205 -10.42 8.33 9.66
C PRO A 205 -11.01 8.62 11.04
N SER A 206 -11.14 9.90 11.38
CA SER A 206 -11.66 10.37 12.69
C SER A 206 -13.08 9.91 12.96
N ASP A 207 -13.89 9.76 11.92
CA ASP A 207 -15.29 9.30 11.96
C ASP A 207 -15.43 7.77 12.01
N THR A 208 -14.31 7.02 12.01
CA THR A 208 -14.37 5.56 12.08
C THR A 208 -14.97 5.11 13.41
N GLU A 209 -16.07 4.36 13.33
CA GLU A 209 -16.77 3.82 14.50
C GLU A 209 -15.90 2.80 15.26
N PRO A 210 -15.80 2.91 16.60
CA PRO A 210 -15.10 1.92 17.40
C PRO A 210 -15.86 0.59 17.35
N ARG A 211 -15.24 -0.43 16.77
CA ARG A 211 -15.69 -1.82 16.88
C ARG A 211 -14.88 -2.51 17.98
N LYS A 212 -15.21 -3.74 18.36
CA LYS A 212 -14.60 -4.56 19.43
C LYS A 212 -13.06 -4.78 19.33
N THR A 213 -12.38 -3.98 18.53
CA THR A 213 -10.93 -4.00 18.31
C THR A 213 -10.26 -2.86 19.05
N ARG A 214 -8.95 -2.96 19.26
CA ARG A 214 -8.17 -1.94 19.96
C ARG A 214 -8.16 -0.64 19.15
N PHE A 215 -8.74 0.40 19.73
CA PHE A 215 -8.70 1.77 19.24
C PHE A 215 -7.94 2.63 20.23
N TRP A 216 -7.17 3.58 19.74
CA TRP A 216 -6.59 4.64 20.56
C TRP A 216 -6.43 5.92 19.73
N ILE A 217 -6.23 7.03 20.41
CA ILE A 217 -5.91 8.32 19.83
C ILE A 217 -4.51 8.65 20.32
N ASP A 218 -3.61 9.04 19.41
CA ASP A 218 -2.27 9.45 19.79
C ASP A 218 -2.22 10.90 20.28
N GLU A 219 -1.03 11.36 20.68
CA GLU A 219 -0.80 12.73 21.17
C GLU A 219 -1.12 13.85 20.16
N ASN A 220 -1.14 13.51 18.86
CA ASN A 220 -1.47 14.42 17.77
C ASN A 220 -2.96 14.39 17.41
N GLY A 221 -3.79 13.67 18.17
CA GLY A 221 -5.22 13.51 17.90
C GLY A 221 -5.56 12.54 16.76
N GLN A 222 -4.55 11.83 16.22
CA GLN A 222 -4.77 10.83 15.17
C GLN A 222 -5.37 9.55 15.75
N LYS A 223 -6.42 9.06 15.15
CA LYS A 223 -7.08 7.82 15.52
C LYS A 223 -6.42 6.61 14.87
N TRP A 224 -6.15 5.61 15.69
CA TRP A 224 -5.51 4.37 15.29
C TRP A 224 -6.37 3.16 15.60
N ARG A 225 -6.18 2.12 14.85
CA ARG A 225 -6.81 0.81 15.06
C ARG A 225 -5.80 -0.31 14.87
N SER A 226 -5.79 -1.28 15.81
CA SER A 226 -5.06 -2.53 15.63
C SER A 226 -5.99 -3.61 15.10
N LEU A 227 -5.54 -4.32 14.08
CA LEU A 227 -6.13 -5.58 13.64
C LEU A 227 -5.29 -6.72 14.19
N GLY A 228 -5.86 -7.50 15.09
CA GLY A 228 -5.17 -8.61 15.74
C GLY A 228 -4.84 -9.80 14.84
N ASN A 229 -4.96 -9.68 13.53
CA ASN A 229 -4.70 -10.74 12.54
C ASN A 229 -4.30 -10.14 11.18
N ALA A 230 -3.61 -9.02 11.15
CA ALA A 230 -3.06 -8.47 9.92
C ALA A 230 -1.65 -9.02 9.65
#